data_ac7a85dc5f38f906245ee28c6c54cac2
#
_entry.id   ac7a85dc5f38f906245ee28c6c54cac2
#
_cell.length_a   1.000
_cell.length_b   1.000
_cell.length_c   1.000
_cell.angle_alpha   90.00
_cell.angle_beta   90.00
_cell.angle_gamma   90.00
#
_symmetry.space_group_name_H-M   'P 1'
#
loop_
_entity.id
_entity.type
_entity.pdbx_description
1 polymer ?
#
loop_
_entity_poly.entity_id
_entity_poly.type
_entity_poly.pdbx_seq_one_letter_code
_entity_poly.pdbx_strand_id
1 'polypeptide(L)'
;MAALGNIASLRLFSSSKSATTRSRRTTTVSSPRPRISCTVAWDPEGILGPPQTGHFARKDFQSKLEKDSDAREAYERQVREEIERRHAARQARVVPDSIEQLVEYFLDTEARELEFEIARLRPRLNKEFFAHLKFELGQLRFAVSRTQAMEDRLVELEAMEKVLMEGTEAYDKLQAEMITTKNSLGKILRSTDVKATLLEMVEANEINKSLLALLDENIATAHLSDQKEAAFFMERVRAALLKYITA
;
A
#
# COMPACT_ATOMS: atom_id res chain seq x y z
N MET A 1 9.42 -9.96 -24.61
CA MET A 1 10.01 -10.15 -23.28
C MET A 1 9.68 -8.90 -22.48
N ALA A 2 8.66 -8.97 -21.62
CA ALA A 2 8.18 -7.84 -20.85
C ALA A 2 8.90 -7.84 -19.50
N ALA A 3 9.65 -6.78 -19.24
CA ALA A 3 10.23 -6.52 -17.93
C ALA A 3 9.10 -6.13 -16.97
N LEU A 4 8.80 -7.00 -16.02
CA LEU A 4 7.96 -6.68 -14.88
C LEU A 4 8.75 -5.76 -13.97
N GLY A 5 8.48 -4.46 -14.09
CA GLY A 5 9.02 -3.45 -13.19
C GLY A 5 8.49 -3.65 -11.78
N ASN A 6 9.40 -3.56 -10.82
CA ASN A 6 9.13 -3.54 -9.39
C ASN A 6 8.00 -2.58 -9.05
N ILE A 7 6.88 -3.14 -8.59
CA ILE A 7 5.81 -2.35 -7.97
C ILE A 7 6.26 -2.12 -6.53
N ALA A 8 6.83 -0.95 -6.28
CA ALA A 8 7.07 -0.48 -4.92
C ALA A 8 5.76 -0.45 -4.15
N SER A 9 5.73 -1.09 -2.99
CA SER A 9 4.58 -1.20 -2.10
C SER A 9 4.09 0.19 -1.68
N LEU A 10 3.02 0.67 -2.32
CA LEU A 10 2.31 1.87 -1.89
C LEU A 10 1.41 1.50 -0.71
N ARG A 11 1.72 2.03 0.45
CA ARG A 11 0.89 1.87 1.65
C ARG A 11 -0.41 2.66 1.50
N LEU A 12 -1.53 1.95 1.61
CA LEU A 12 -2.86 2.55 1.75
C LEU A 12 -3.01 3.15 3.15
N PHE A 13 -3.04 4.47 3.25
CA PHE A 13 -3.48 5.18 4.45
C PHE A 13 -5.00 5.21 4.48
N SER A 14 -5.61 4.37 5.31
CA SER A 14 -7.03 4.46 5.63
C SER A 14 -7.26 5.67 6.53
N SER A 15 -7.86 6.72 5.99
CA SER A 15 -8.37 7.86 6.75
C SER A 15 -9.86 7.65 7.05
N SER A 16 -10.17 7.10 8.20
CA SER A 16 -11.55 7.03 8.70
C SER A 16 -11.99 8.38 9.24
N LYS A 17 -12.92 9.04 8.56
CA LYS A 17 -13.66 10.19 9.09
C LYS A 17 -14.80 9.67 9.96
N SER A 18 -14.69 9.79 11.28
CA SER A 18 -15.80 9.55 12.20
C SER A 18 -16.60 10.83 12.44
N ALA A 19 -17.91 10.71 12.25
CA ALA A 19 -18.89 11.75 12.51
C ALA A 19 -19.08 11.97 14.02
N THR A 20 -19.15 13.24 14.40
CA THR A 20 -19.32 13.73 15.77
C THR A 20 -20.76 13.66 16.21
N THR A 21 -21.07 12.89 17.23
CA THR A 21 -22.27 13.08 18.04
C THR A 21 -21.90 13.51 19.47
N ARG A 22 -22.49 14.63 19.89
CA ARG A 22 -22.22 15.35 21.11
C ARG A 22 -23.05 14.74 22.25
N SER A 23 -22.41 14.21 23.30
CA SER A 23 -23.06 13.99 24.61
C SER A 23 -22.13 14.38 25.76
N ARG A 24 -22.75 14.92 26.81
CA ARG A 24 -22.13 15.68 27.90
C ARG A 24 -21.58 14.81 29.04
N ARG A 25 -20.49 15.29 29.62
CA ARG A 25 -20.00 15.19 31.03
C ARG A 25 -19.59 13.80 31.54
N THR A 26 -18.47 13.63 32.04
CA THR A 26 -17.51 14.02 33.07
C THR A 26 -16.62 12.84 33.34
N THR A 27 -15.39 13.04 33.31
CA THR A 27 -14.30 12.52 34.12
C THR A 27 -13.04 12.54 33.27
N THR A 28 -12.04 13.19 33.80
CA THR A 28 -10.70 13.33 33.21
C THR A 28 -10.02 11.99 33.04
N VAL A 29 -10.19 11.42 31.84
CA VAL A 29 -9.32 10.36 31.34
C VAL A 29 -8.53 10.98 30.20
N SER A 30 -7.21 11.13 30.41
CA SER A 30 -6.29 11.62 29.40
C SER A 30 -6.45 10.77 28.13
N SER A 31 -6.97 11.41 27.06
CA SER A 31 -7.06 10.76 25.75
C SER A 31 -5.66 10.33 25.30
N PRO A 32 -5.48 9.10 24.84
CA PRO A 32 -4.22 8.69 24.25
C PRO A 32 -3.98 9.52 22.98
N ARG A 33 -2.95 10.37 23.01
CA ARG A 33 -2.46 11.05 21.82
C ARG A 33 -2.16 10.00 20.75
N PRO A 34 -2.51 10.23 19.46
CA PRO A 34 -2.14 9.32 18.39
C PRO A 34 -0.62 9.15 18.43
N ARG A 35 -0.18 7.94 18.72
CA ARG A 35 1.24 7.61 18.77
C ARG A 35 1.72 7.63 17.32
N ILE A 36 2.53 8.61 16.99
CA ILE A 36 3.32 8.59 15.77
C ILE A 36 4.25 7.38 15.92
N SER A 37 3.98 6.33 15.15
CA SER A 37 4.87 5.19 15.04
C SER A 37 6.10 5.69 14.29
N CYS A 38 7.19 5.98 15.01
CA CYS A 38 8.48 6.17 14.38
C CYS A 38 8.90 4.83 13.80
N THR A 39 8.66 4.63 12.51
CA THR A 39 9.27 3.54 11.76
C THR A 39 10.76 3.77 11.80
N VAL A 40 11.49 2.78 12.25
CA VAL A 40 12.94 2.81 12.30
C VAL A 40 13.46 2.94 10.88
N ALA A 41 14.39 3.85 10.62
CA ALA A 41 14.80 4.25 9.26
C ALA A 41 15.28 3.07 8.36
N TRP A 42 15.69 1.96 8.96
CA TRP A 42 16.18 0.74 8.28
C TRP A 42 15.16 -0.39 8.19
N ASP A 43 13.99 -0.25 8.82
CA ASP A 43 12.82 -1.12 8.63
C ASP A 43 11.62 -0.27 8.19
N PRO A 44 11.66 0.34 6.98
CA PRO A 44 10.62 1.25 6.51
C PRO A 44 9.27 0.55 6.34
N GLU A 45 9.28 -0.76 6.12
CA GLU A 45 8.08 -1.58 6.00
C GLU A 45 7.54 -2.07 7.35
N GLY A 46 8.31 -1.90 8.45
CA GLY A 46 7.92 -2.34 9.78
C GLY A 46 7.73 -3.85 9.91
N ILE A 47 8.54 -4.62 9.18
CA ILE A 47 8.43 -6.08 9.03
C ILE A 47 8.61 -6.81 10.35
N LEU A 48 9.63 -6.41 11.12
CA LEU A 48 9.88 -6.97 12.45
C LEU A 48 9.08 -6.24 13.53
N GLY A 49 8.68 -5.00 13.25
CA GLY A 49 7.99 -4.12 14.18
C GLY A 49 8.84 -3.73 15.40
N PRO A 50 8.45 -2.69 16.13
CA PRO A 50 9.08 -2.37 17.39
C PRO A 50 8.72 -3.42 18.44
N PRO A 51 9.60 -3.68 19.44
CA PRO A 51 9.31 -4.57 20.55
C PRO A 51 7.97 -4.19 21.20
N GLN A 52 7.11 -5.18 21.41
CA GLN A 52 5.71 -4.97 21.87
C GLN A 52 5.59 -4.51 23.32
N THR A 53 6.70 -4.37 24.01
CA THR A 53 6.82 -3.93 25.39
C THR A 53 6.99 -2.42 25.45
N GLY A 54 6.15 -1.74 26.20
CA GLY A 54 6.09 -0.32 26.61
C GLY A 54 6.96 0.74 25.88
N HIS A 55 6.62 2.01 26.11
CA HIS A 55 7.30 3.15 25.47
C HIS A 55 8.84 3.22 25.79
N PHE A 56 9.24 2.86 27.00
CA PHE A 56 10.63 2.89 27.40
C PHE A 56 11.47 1.83 26.67
N ALA A 57 10.98 0.59 26.57
CA ALA A 57 11.67 -0.47 25.86
C ALA A 57 11.87 -0.15 24.35
N ARG A 58 10.90 0.50 23.72
CA ARG A 58 11.03 0.97 22.32
C ARG A 58 12.10 2.05 22.17
N LYS A 59 12.13 2.99 23.11
CA LYS A 59 13.13 4.07 23.11
C LYS A 59 14.53 3.53 23.37
N ASP A 60 14.67 2.59 24.32
CA ASP A 60 15.93 1.93 24.61
C ASP A 60 16.43 1.08 23.44
N PHE A 61 15.52 0.36 22.78
CA PHE A 61 15.83 -0.38 21.56
C PHE A 61 16.31 0.55 20.45
N GLN A 62 15.60 1.64 20.19
CA GLN A 62 16.01 2.63 19.18
C GLN A 62 17.35 3.26 19.52
N SER A 63 17.56 3.67 20.78
CA SER A 63 18.84 4.23 21.24
C SER A 63 20.00 3.23 21.14
N LYS A 64 19.73 1.94 21.36
CA LYS A 64 20.72 0.88 21.18
C LYS A 64 21.14 0.75 19.73
N LEU A 65 20.17 0.74 18.81
CA LEU A 65 20.44 0.64 17.38
C LEU A 65 21.15 1.89 16.82
N GLU A 66 20.92 3.07 17.41
CA GLU A 66 21.62 4.30 17.02
C GLU A 66 23.09 4.33 17.50
N LYS A 67 23.38 3.71 18.66
CA LYS A 67 24.71 3.75 19.30
C LYS A 67 25.60 2.56 18.96
N ASP A 68 25.00 1.42 18.65
CA ASP A 68 25.69 0.15 18.42
C ASP A 68 25.54 -0.26 16.96
N SER A 69 26.65 -0.12 16.20
CA SER A 69 26.68 -0.48 14.78
C SER A 69 26.42 -1.97 14.55
N ASP A 70 26.92 -2.82 15.44
CA ASP A 70 26.79 -4.29 15.30
C ASP A 70 25.34 -4.71 15.54
N ALA A 71 24.67 -4.08 16.52
CA ALA A 71 23.25 -4.32 16.77
C ALA A 71 22.39 -3.85 15.60
N ARG A 72 22.73 -2.72 14.96
CA ARG A 72 22.07 -2.22 13.78
C ARG A 72 22.24 -3.16 12.59
N GLU A 73 23.47 -3.58 12.30
CA GLU A 73 23.74 -4.52 11.22
C GLU A 73 23.04 -5.86 11.41
N ALA A 74 23.00 -6.36 12.65
CA ALA A 74 22.28 -7.59 12.98
C ALA A 74 20.77 -7.44 12.71
N TYR A 75 20.18 -6.29 13.09
CA TYR A 75 18.79 -6.00 12.84
C TYR A 75 18.49 -5.85 11.34
N GLU A 76 19.30 -5.10 10.60
CA GLU A 76 19.17 -4.97 9.14
C GLU A 76 19.29 -6.32 8.41
N ARG A 77 20.12 -7.22 8.92
CA ARG A 77 20.23 -8.60 8.40
C ARG A 77 18.96 -9.37 8.63
N GLN A 78 18.40 -9.31 9.85
CA GLN A 78 17.12 -9.96 10.16
C GLN A 78 15.97 -9.42 9.29
N VAL A 79 15.92 -8.11 9.07
CA VAL A 79 14.92 -7.50 8.16
C VAL A 79 15.08 -8.03 6.75
N ARG A 80 16.31 -8.10 6.22
CA ARG A 80 16.56 -8.68 4.88
C ARG A 80 16.15 -10.13 4.77
N GLU A 81 16.55 -10.96 5.73
CA GLU A 81 16.20 -12.38 5.77
C GLU A 81 14.68 -12.57 5.80
N GLU A 82 13.96 -11.75 6.56
CA GLU A 82 12.50 -11.81 6.63
C GLU A 82 11.84 -11.34 5.32
N ILE A 83 12.38 -10.30 4.66
CA ILE A 83 11.93 -9.86 3.32
C ILE A 83 12.14 -10.99 2.31
N GLU A 84 13.32 -11.59 2.28
CA GLU A 84 13.64 -12.70 1.37
C GLU A 84 12.74 -13.92 1.63
N ARG A 85 12.51 -14.26 2.90
CA ARG A 85 11.61 -15.35 3.30
C ARG A 85 10.19 -15.10 2.80
N ARG A 86 9.65 -13.90 3.00
CA ARG A 86 8.31 -13.53 2.50
C ARG A 86 8.25 -13.56 0.99
N HIS A 87 9.27 -13.04 0.33
CA HIS A 87 9.34 -13.05 -1.13
C HIS A 87 9.38 -14.49 -1.68
N ALA A 88 10.17 -15.37 -1.08
CA ALA A 88 10.22 -16.77 -1.45
C ALA A 88 8.86 -17.47 -1.21
N ALA A 89 8.22 -17.20 -0.06
CA ALA A 89 6.89 -17.74 0.24
C ALA A 89 5.82 -17.27 -0.77
N ARG A 90 5.85 -16.00 -1.17
CA ARG A 90 4.97 -15.44 -2.22
C ARG A 90 5.19 -16.09 -3.58
N GLN A 91 6.44 -16.37 -3.94
CA GLN A 91 6.78 -17.03 -5.21
C GLN A 91 6.38 -18.51 -5.21
N ALA A 92 6.50 -19.18 -4.06
CA ALA A 92 6.15 -20.60 -3.92
C ALA A 92 4.63 -20.85 -3.90
N ARG A 93 3.80 -19.83 -3.67
CA ARG A 93 2.34 -19.97 -3.68
C ARG A 93 1.83 -20.27 -5.08
N VAL A 94 1.21 -21.43 -5.21
CA VAL A 94 0.52 -21.84 -6.44
C VAL A 94 -0.86 -21.21 -6.46
N VAL A 95 -1.14 -20.42 -7.48
CA VAL A 95 -2.46 -19.82 -7.67
C VAL A 95 -3.35 -20.85 -8.36
N PRO A 96 -4.51 -21.22 -7.79
CA PRO A 96 -5.41 -22.18 -8.39
C PRO A 96 -6.13 -21.60 -9.63
N ASP A 97 -6.54 -22.47 -10.56
CA ASP A 97 -7.18 -22.05 -11.80
C ASP A 97 -8.71 -21.91 -11.67
N SER A 98 -9.35 -22.69 -10.79
CA SER A 98 -10.81 -22.62 -10.61
C SER A 98 -11.22 -21.50 -9.65
N ILE A 99 -12.47 -21.02 -9.81
CA ILE A 99 -13.02 -19.94 -8.98
C ILE A 99 -13.25 -20.45 -7.56
N GLU A 100 -13.74 -21.68 -7.39
CA GLU A 100 -13.99 -22.29 -6.08
C GLU A 100 -12.70 -22.40 -5.28
N GLN A 101 -11.64 -22.91 -5.91
CA GLN A 101 -10.33 -23.01 -5.26
C GLN A 101 -9.72 -21.62 -4.99
N LEU A 102 -10.06 -20.62 -5.78
CA LEU A 102 -9.60 -19.24 -5.56
C LEU A 102 -10.26 -18.62 -4.33
N VAL A 103 -11.51 -18.98 -4.03
CA VAL A 103 -12.18 -18.60 -2.77
C VAL A 103 -11.43 -19.19 -1.56
N GLU A 104 -11.12 -20.49 -1.59
CA GLU A 104 -10.33 -21.15 -0.53
C GLU A 104 -8.93 -20.52 -0.41
N TYR A 105 -8.28 -20.24 -1.53
CA TYR A 105 -6.97 -19.60 -1.55
C TYR A 105 -6.96 -18.27 -0.80
N PHE A 106 -8.00 -17.43 -0.97
CA PHE A 106 -8.10 -16.18 -0.25
C PHE A 106 -8.43 -16.34 1.22
N LEU A 107 -9.22 -17.36 1.59
CA LEU A 107 -9.49 -17.68 3.00
C LEU A 107 -8.24 -18.16 3.73
N ASP A 108 -7.40 -18.96 3.07
CA ASP A 108 -6.12 -19.42 3.60
C ASP A 108 -5.02 -18.36 3.59
N THR A 109 -5.29 -17.18 2.98
CA THR A 109 -4.31 -16.12 2.87
C THR A 109 -4.26 -15.28 4.15
N GLU A 110 -3.06 -15.11 4.72
CA GLU A 110 -2.86 -14.22 5.86
C GLU A 110 -3.30 -12.78 5.54
N ALA A 111 -3.95 -12.13 6.50
CA ALA A 111 -4.46 -10.76 6.34
C ALA A 111 -3.39 -9.76 5.86
N ARG A 112 -2.12 -9.97 6.21
CA ARG A 112 -0.98 -9.13 5.80
C ARG A 112 -0.63 -9.28 4.32
N GLU A 113 -0.96 -10.42 3.73
CA GLU A 113 -0.65 -10.74 2.33
C GLU A 113 -1.83 -10.48 1.38
N LEU A 114 -3.03 -10.24 1.93
CA LEU A 114 -4.25 -10.03 1.14
C LEU A 114 -4.12 -8.89 0.13
N GLU A 115 -3.55 -7.74 0.54
CA GLU A 115 -3.36 -6.60 -0.37
C GLU A 115 -2.45 -6.96 -1.55
N PHE A 116 -1.38 -7.70 -1.30
CA PHE A 116 -0.47 -8.17 -2.33
C PHE A 116 -1.16 -9.15 -3.29
N GLU A 117 -1.92 -10.12 -2.74
CA GLU A 117 -2.62 -11.12 -3.56
C GLU A 117 -3.79 -10.50 -4.34
N ILE A 118 -4.50 -9.51 -3.79
CA ILE A 118 -5.50 -8.74 -4.52
C ILE A 118 -4.87 -8.03 -5.73
N ALA A 119 -3.74 -7.37 -5.53
CA ALA A 119 -3.02 -6.69 -6.61
C ALA A 119 -2.53 -7.67 -7.69
N ARG A 120 -1.98 -8.82 -7.27
CA ARG A 120 -1.49 -9.89 -8.16
C ARG A 120 -2.62 -10.52 -8.96
N LEU A 121 -3.75 -10.78 -8.32
CA LEU A 121 -4.87 -11.53 -8.87
C LEU A 121 -6.02 -10.63 -9.35
N ARG A 122 -5.81 -9.30 -9.39
CA ARG A 122 -6.85 -8.34 -9.78
C ARG A 122 -7.59 -8.71 -11.08
N PRO A 123 -6.92 -9.19 -12.15
CA PRO A 123 -7.61 -9.58 -13.39
C PRO A 123 -8.60 -10.75 -13.21
N ARG A 124 -8.39 -11.59 -12.19
CA ARG A 124 -9.25 -12.73 -11.88
C ARG A 124 -10.37 -12.40 -10.90
N LEU A 125 -10.25 -11.31 -10.15
CA LEU A 125 -11.29 -10.77 -9.26
C LEU A 125 -12.31 -9.97 -10.10
N ASN A 126 -12.97 -10.68 -11.00
CA ASN A 126 -13.96 -10.15 -11.92
C ASN A 126 -15.40 -10.34 -11.40
N LYS A 127 -16.39 -9.95 -12.21
CA LYS A 127 -17.80 -10.10 -11.84
C LYS A 127 -18.23 -11.55 -11.63
N GLU A 128 -17.61 -12.50 -12.33
CA GLU A 128 -17.90 -13.94 -12.21
C GLU A 128 -17.45 -14.47 -10.85
N PHE A 129 -16.24 -14.07 -10.40
CA PHE A 129 -15.73 -14.41 -9.08
C PHE A 129 -16.67 -13.91 -7.96
N PHE A 130 -17.05 -12.64 -7.99
CA PHE A 130 -17.95 -12.08 -6.99
C PHE A 130 -19.38 -12.64 -7.10
N ALA A 131 -19.84 -13.04 -8.28
CA ALA A 131 -21.12 -13.72 -8.44
C ALA A 131 -21.10 -15.12 -7.79
N HIS A 132 -20.02 -15.86 -7.99
CA HIS A 132 -19.80 -17.16 -7.35
C HIS A 132 -19.76 -17.04 -5.83
N LEU A 133 -18.98 -16.09 -5.30
CA LEU A 133 -18.89 -15.83 -3.87
C LEU A 133 -20.26 -15.49 -3.24
N LYS A 134 -21.05 -14.64 -3.91
CA LYS A 134 -22.43 -14.31 -3.50
C LYS A 134 -23.36 -15.53 -3.57
N PHE A 135 -23.16 -16.42 -4.53
CA PHE A 135 -23.92 -17.66 -4.63
C PHE A 135 -23.63 -18.59 -3.46
N GLU A 136 -22.35 -18.80 -3.09
CA GLU A 136 -21.98 -19.58 -1.90
C GLU A 136 -22.55 -18.97 -0.61
N LEU A 137 -22.43 -17.66 -0.43
CA LEU A 137 -23.03 -16.93 0.68
C LEU A 137 -24.55 -17.13 0.73
N GLY A 138 -25.20 -17.08 -0.43
CA GLY A 138 -26.64 -17.33 -0.54
C GLY A 138 -27.02 -18.74 -0.11
N GLN A 139 -26.27 -19.74 -0.55
CA GLN A 139 -26.51 -21.14 -0.13
C GLN A 139 -26.44 -21.32 1.39
N LEU A 140 -25.42 -20.73 2.03
CA LEU A 140 -25.26 -20.79 3.49
C LEU A 140 -26.34 -20.01 4.24
N ARG A 141 -26.72 -18.82 3.74
CA ARG A 141 -27.77 -17.98 4.33
C ARG A 141 -29.15 -18.62 4.30
N PHE A 142 -29.47 -19.35 3.23
CA PHE A 142 -30.79 -19.95 3.04
C PHE A 142 -30.86 -21.43 3.42
N ALA A 143 -29.80 -22.00 4.00
CA ALA A 143 -29.80 -23.36 4.50
C ALA A 143 -30.86 -23.53 5.60
N VAL A 144 -31.72 -24.55 5.46
CA VAL A 144 -32.84 -24.83 6.38
C VAL A 144 -32.34 -25.23 7.77
N SER A 145 -31.23 -25.96 7.84
CA SER A 145 -30.56 -26.31 9.09
C SER A 145 -29.09 -25.93 8.99
N ARG A 146 -28.63 -25.07 9.89
CA ARG A 146 -27.24 -24.63 9.94
C ARG A 146 -26.50 -25.38 11.03
N THR A 147 -25.33 -25.87 10.69
CA THR A 147 -24.36 -26.36 11.66
C THR A 147 -23.45 -25.19 12.08
N GLN A 148 -22.79 -25.31 13.23
CA GLN A 148 -21.82 -24.31 13.69
C GLN A 148 -20.75 -24.04 12.61
N ALA A 149 -20.24 -25.09 11.98
CA ALA A 149 -19.25 -24.97 10.90
C ALA A 149 -19.77 -24.15 9.71
N MET A 150 -21.08 -24.23 9.39
CA MET A 150 -21.69 -23.41 8.33
C MET A 150 -21.83 -21.96 8.74
N GLU A 151 -22.11 -21.69 10.02
CA GLU A 151 -22.16 -20.32 10.55
C GLU A 151 -20.77 -19.68 10.57
N ASP A 152 -19.76 -20.41 11.03
CA ASP A 152 -18.37 -19.92 11.01
C ASP A 152 -17.91 -19.62 9.58
N ARG A 153 -18.19 -20.54 8.64
CA ARG A 153 -17.90 -20.37 7.22
C ARG A 153 -18.61 -19.15 6.61
N LEU A 154 -19.86 -18.90 7.01
CA LEU A 154 -20.62 -17.74 6.55
C LEU A 154 -19.94 -16.45 6.98
N VAL A 155 -19.53 -16.36 8.25
CA VAL A 155 -18.83 -15.18 8.79
C VAL A 155 -17.52 -14.93 8.06
N GLU A 156 -16.72 -15.98 7.83
CA GLU A 156 -15.46 -15.89 7.10
C GLU A 156 -15.65 -15.40 5.67
N LEU A 157 -16.61 -15.95 4.94
CA LEU A 157 -16.92 -15.54 3.56
C LEU A 157 -17.47 -14.10 3.48
N GLU A 158 -18.31 -13.68 4.43
CA GLU A 158 -18.81 -12.29 4.50
C GLU A 158 -17.68 -11.30 4.76
N ALA A 159 -16.78 -11.63 5.68
CA ALA A 159 -15.62 -10.80 5.97
C ALA A 159 -14.69 -10.71 4.74
N MET A 160 -14.45 -11.85 4.09
CA MET A 160 -13.62 -11.92 2.89
C MET A 160 -14.24 -11.15 1.72
N GLU A 161 -15.55 -11.30 1.45
CA GLU A 161 -16.24 -10.54 0.39
C GLU A 161 -16.01 -9.04 0.57
N LYS A 162 -16.19 -8.55 1.79
CA LYS A 162 -16.00 -7.14 2.11
C LYS A 162 -14.57 -6.68 1.87
N VAL A 163 -13.58 -7.42 2.37
CA VAL A 163 -12.16 -7.09 2.20
C VAL A 163 -11.75 -7.11 0.74
N LEU A 164 -12.19 -8.11 -0.03
CA LEU A 164 -11.88 -8.20 -1.46
C LEU A 164 -12.55 -7.09 -2.27
N MET A 165 -13.79 -6.70 -1.95
CA MET A 165 -14.46 -5.58 -2.61
C MET A 165 -13.75 -4.25 -2.32
N GLU A 166 -13.49 -3.95 -1.05
CA GLU A 166 -12.79 -2.73 -0.64
C GLU A 166 -11.36 -2.69 -1.22
N GLY A 167 -10.66 -3.81 -1.18
CA GLY A 167 -9.29 -3.93 -1.71
C GLY A 167 -9.21 -3.78 -3.22
N THR A 168 -10.15 -4.36 -3.97
CA THR A 168 -10.20 -4.20 -5.43
C THR A 168 -10.55 -2.78 -5.83
N GLU A 169 -11.48 -2.12 -5.15
CA GLU A 169 -11.84 -0.72 -5.39
C GLU A 169 -10.65 0.21 -5.10
N ALA A 170 -9.98 -0.01 -3.98
CA ALA A 170 -8.79 0.75 -3.61
C ALA A 170 -7.66 0.57 -4.62
N TYR A 171 -7.42 -0.66 -5.08
CA TYR A 171 -6.43 -0.95 -6.11
C TYR A 171 -6.75 -0.26 -7.44
N ASP A 172 -8.00 -0.35 -7.90
CA ASP A 172 -8.44 0.28 -9.15
C ASP A 172 -8.29 1.81 -9.10
N LYS A 173 -8.62 2.42 -7.95
CA LYS A 173 -8.44 3.85 -7.72
C LYS A 173 -6.96 4.25 -7.80
N LEU A 174 -6.08 3.49 -7.14
CA LEU A 174 -4.64 3.73 -7.20
C LEU A 174 -4.08 3.59 -8.62
N GLN A 175 -4.54 2.59 -9.37
CA GLN A 175 -4.14 2.41 -10.76
C GLN A 175 -4.58 3.60 -11.64
N ALA A 176 -5.81 4.08 -11.46
CA ALA A 176 -6.32 5.26 -12.16
C ALA A 176 -5.50 6.52 -11.83
N GLU A 177 -5.18 6.73 -10.54
CA GLU A 177 -4.35 7.83 -10.08
C GLU A 177 -2.92 7.74 -10.65
N MET A 178 -2.33 6.55 -10.69
CA MET A 178 -1.02 6.33 -11.31
C MET A 178 -1.00 6.64 -12.79
N ILE A 179 -2.03 6.21 -13.53
CA ILE A 179 -2.15 6.50 -14.98
C ILE A 179 -2.26 7.99 -15.20
N THR A 180 -3.10 8.68 -14.43
CA THR A 180 -3.25 10.14 -14.51
C THR A 180 -1.93 10.84 -14.22
N THR A 181 -1.23 10.46 -13.15
CA THR A 181 0.07 11.03 -12.76
C THR A 181 1.13 10.80 -13.84
N LYS A 182 1.19 9.59 -14.43
CA LYS A 182 2.10 9.29 -15.56
C LYS A 182 1.80 10.14 -16.79
N ASN A 183 0.52 10.35 -17.10
CA ASN A 183 0.11 11.20 -18.21
C ASN A 183 0.51 12.67 -17.95
N SER A 184 0.30 13.17 -16.74
CA SER A 184 0.70 14.51 -16.33
C SER A 184 2.22 14.70 -16.39
N LEU A 185 3.00 13.74 -15.92
CA LEU A 185 4.45 13.75 -16.08
C LEU A 185 4.86 13.72 -17.57
N GLY A 186 4.21 12.88 -18.37
CA GLY A 186 4.45 12.79 -19.81
C GLY A 186 4.17 14.10 -20.55
N LYS A 187 3.14 14.87 -20.16
CA LYS A 187 2.87 16.21 -20.69
C LYS A 187 4.05 17.16 -20.42
N ILE A 188 4.56 17.17 -19.18
CA ILE A 188 5.68 18.04 -18.79
C ILE A 188 6.94 17.69 -19.58
N LEU A 189 7.31 16.41 -19.64
CA LEU A 189 8.56 15.95 -20.26
C LEU A 189 8.58 16.10 -21.78
N ARG A 190 7.42 16.12 -22.44
CA ARG A 190 7.28 16.32 -23.90
C ARG A 190 7.06 17.76 -24.28
N SER A 191 6.84 18.65 -23.32
CA SER A 191 6.54 20.06 -23.57
C SER A 191 7.76 20.80 -24.09
N THR A 192 7.55 21.64 -25.07
CA THR A 192 8.55 22.61 -25.56
C THR A 192 8.70 23.79 -24.61
N ASP A 193 7.61 24.19 -23.93
CA ASP A 193 7.59 25.22 -22.89
C ASP A 193 7.07 24.62 -21.56
N VAL A 194 8.02 24.10 -20.79
CA VAL A 194 7.73 23.49 -19.47
C VAL A 194 7.05 24.48 -18.53
N LYS A 195 7.40 25.77 -18.61
CA LYS A 195 6.84 26.79 -17.70
C LYS A 195 5.36 27.04 -17.97
N ALA A 196 4.98 27.17 -19.24
CA ALA A 196 3.58 27.34 -19.64
C ALA A 196 2.76 26.08 -19.25
N THR A 197 3.29 24.88 -19.52
CA THR A 197 2.64 23.63 -19.16
C THR A 197 2.43 23.49 -17.64
N LEU A 198 3.42 23.87 -16.83
CA LEU A 198 3.30 23.85 -15.38
C LEU A 198 2.23 24.81 -14.88
N LEU A 199 2.09 26.01 -15.47
CA LEU A 199 1.04 26.96 -15.11
C LEU A 199 -0.35 26.41 -15.44
N GLU A 200 -0.55 25.83 -16.62
CA GLU A 200 -1.80 25.14 -16.97
C GLU A 200 -2.14 24.03 -15.98
N MET A 201 -1.15 23.24 -15.59
CA MET A 201 -1.36 22.14 -14.63
C MET A 201 -1.66 22.65 -13.21
N VAL A 202 -1.13 23.81 -12.81
CA VAL A 202 -1.50 24.48 -11.54
C VAL A 202 -2.96 24.92 -11.60
N GLU A 203 -3.39 25.56 -12.69
CA GLU A 203 -4.79 25.97 -12.87
C GLU A 203 -5.75 24.78 -12.87
N ALA A 204 -5.34 23.65 -13.47
CA ALA A 204 -6.10 22.40 -13.48
C ALA A 204 -6.01 21.61 -12.17
N ASN A 205 -5.23 22.07 -11.18
CA ASN A 205 -4.95 21.35 -9.93
C ASN A 205 -4.38 19.92 -10.13
N GLU A 206 -3.61 19.73 -11.21
CA GLU A 206 -2.98 18.45 -11.54
C GLU A 206 -1.64 18.24 -10.83
N ILE A 207 -1.09 19.26 -10.17
CA ILE A 207 0.19 19.18 -9.44
C ILE A 207 -0.06 18.65 -8.03
N ASN A 208 0.44 17.45 -7.77
CA ASN A 208 0.30 16.77 -6.50
C ASN A 208 1.61 16.11 -6.04
N LYS A 209 1.62 15.60 -4.80
CA LYS A 209 2.78 14.92 -4.23
C LYS A 209 3.15 13.64 -4.98
N SER A 210 2.16 12.95 -5.56
CA SER A 210 2.39 11.72 -6.34
C SER A 210 3.17 12.01 -7.62
N LEU A 211 2.91 13.16 -8.27
CA LEU A 211 3.66 13.61 -9.44
C LEU A 211 5.13 13.89 -9.09
N LEU A 212 5.38 14.52 -7.93
CA LEU A 212 6.73 14.77 -7.45
C LEU A 212 7.47 13.45 -7.14
N ALA A 213 6.82 12.52 -6.44
CA ALA A 213 7.40 11.23 -6.13
C ALA A 213 7.74 10.43 -7.39
N LEU A 214 6.86 10.43 -8.40
CA LEU A 214 7.12 9.78 -9.68
C LEU A 214 8.29 10.44 -10.43
N LEU A 215 8.40 11.77 -10.36
CA LEU A 215 9.53 12.49 -10.94
C LEU A 215 10.84 12.13 -10.24
N ASP A 216 10.85 12.05 -8.89
CA ASP A 216 12.01 11.65 -8.09
C ASP A 216 12.47 10.24 -8.42
N GLU A 217 11.55 9.29 -8.63
CA GLU A 217 11.84 7.93 -9.06
C GLU A 217 12.49 7.91 -10.47
N ASN A 218 11.96 8.72 -11.39
CA ASN A 218 12.53 8.83 -12.74
C ASN A 218 13.94 9.46 -12.73
N ILE A 219 14.18 10.47 -11.89
CA ILE A 219 15.51 11.06 -11.69
C ILE A 219 16.49 10.00 -11.18
N ALA A 220 16.10 9.24 -10.14
CA ALA A 220 16.93 8.17 -9.59
C ALA A 220 17.25 7.10 -10.64
N THR A 221 16.27 6.72 -11.44
CA THR A 221 16.44 5.74 -12.52
C THR A 221 17.38 6.28 -13.62
N ALA A 222 17.27 7.54 -13.98
CA ALA A 222 18.13 8.18 -14.96
C ALA A 222 19.60 8.25 -14.49
N HIS A 223 19.82 8.54 -13.20
CA HIS A 223 21.16 8.47 -12.61
C HIS A 223 21.74 7.05 -12.63
N LEU A 224 20.95 6.05 -12.28
CA LEU A 224 21.36 4.65 -12.30
C LEU A 224 21.70 4.16 -13.74
N SER A 225 21.01 4.71 -14.74
CA SER A 225 21.20 4.39 -16.16
C SER A 225 22.24 5.27 -16.85
N ASP A 226 23.00 6.10 -16.11
CA ASP A 226 23.99 7.08 -16.59
C ASP A 226 23.44 8.08 -17.64
N GLN A 227 22.14 8.37 -17.58
CA GLN A 227 21.45 9.35 -18.43
C GLN A 227 21.50 10.75 -17.82
N LYS A 228 22.70 11.34 -17.74
CA LYS A 228 22.96 12.59 -17.00
C LYS A 228 22.16 13.78 -17.51
N GLU A 229 21.99 13.90 -18.82
CA GLU A 229 21.23 15.03 -19.41
C GLU A 229 19.74 14.96 -19.06
N ALA A 230 19.16 13.76 -19.13
CA ALA A 230 17.77 13.54 -18.73
C ALA A 230 17.57 13.78 -17.22
N ALA A 231 18.48 13.28 -16.38
CA ALA A 231 18.44 13.52 -14.94
C ALA A 231 18.49 15.03 -14.63
N PHE A 232 19.44 15.76 -15.20
CA PHE A 232 19.59 17.20 -15.01
C PHE A 232 18.36 17.99 -15.48
N PHE A 233 17.77 17.60 -16.61
CA PHE A 233 16.52 18.21 -17.08
C PHE A 233 15.38 17.99 -16.07
N MET A 234 15.19 16.74 -15.61
CA MET A 234 14.15 16.39 -14.65
C MET A 234 14.35 17.05 -13.28
N GLU A 235 15.59 17.24 -12.83
CA GLU A 235 15.91 17.99 -11.61
C GLU A 235 15.49 19.46 -11.71
N ARG A 236 15.68 20.08 -12.87
CA ARG A 236 15.20 21.45 -13.13
C ARG A 236 13.67 21.52 -13.10
N VAL A 237 12.99 20.54 -13.69
CA VAL A 237 11.53 20.43 -13.63
C VAL A 237 11.07 20.25 -12.18
N ARG A 238 11.76 19.42 -11.41
CA ARG A 238 11.51 19.20 -9.96
C ARG A 238 11.60 20.50 -9.18
N ALA A 239 12.66 21.27 -9.39
CA ALA A 239 12.85 22.56 -8.72
C ALA A 239 11.75 23.58 -9.07
N ALA A 240 11.21 23.52 -10.29
CA ALA A 240 10.07 24.33 -10.70
C ALA A 240 8.77 23.87 -10.05
N LEU A 241 8.49 22.56 -10.01
CA LEU A 241 7.30 21.97 -9.37
C LEU A 241 7.21 22.27 -7.86
N LEU A 242 8.33 22.21 -7.15
CA LEU A 242 8.37 22.50 -5.71
C LEU A 242 7.87 23.89 -5.37
N LYS A 243 8.01 24.88 -6.24
CA LYS A 243 7.51 26.24 -6.01
C LYS A 243 5.98 26.30 -5.92
N TYR A 244 5.29 25.36 -6.58
CA TYR A 244 3.83 25.32 -6.62
C TYR A 244 3.22 24.38 -5.57
N ILE A 245 3.98 23.41 -5.08
CA ILE A 245 3.52 22.48 -4.04
C ILE A 245 3.66 23.07 -2.64
N THR A 246 4.63 23.95 -2.43
CA THR A 246 4.93 24.58 -1.12
C THR A 246 4.20 25.89 -0.90
N ALA A 247 3.49 26.39 -1.89
CA ALA A 247 2.63 27.56 -1.79
C ALA A 247 1.20 27.17 -1.47
#